data_548501e6064c047b7247ed57db5e88a7
#
_entry.id   548501e6064c047b7247ed57db5e88a7
#
_cell.length_a   1.000
_cell.length_b   1.000
_cell.length_c   1.000
_cell.angle_alpha   90.00
_cell.angle_beta   90.00
_cell.angle_gamma   90.00
#
_symmetry.space_group_name_H-M   'P 1'
#
loop_
_entity.id
_entity.type
_entity.pdbx_description
1 polymer ?
#
loop_
_entity_poly.entity_id
_entity_poly.type
_entity_poly.pdbx_seq_one_letter_code
_entity_poly.pdbx_strand_id
1 'polypeptide(L)'
;MKKYYKYLVLLMLLCFVSCEEKTPKQTQSIPKRDMKSSMETANRYLVNEEEEDIGNYIKRHGLDMIKTGTGLRYQILKQGSDQLIEKGQTVALEYELQSIAGDLIYSSENDGLKTFVVGKGEVESGLDEAMTFLHRGDLAKLIIPNHLAYGLHGDEDQIPEYATLVYTIKVLE
;
A
#
# COMPACT_ATOMS: atom_id res chain seq x y z
N MET A 1 32.54 -25.78 -72.91
CA MET A 1 31.46 -24.96 -72.37
C MET A 1 30.36 -25.77 -71.67
N LYS A 2 29.98 -26.96 -72.14
CA LYS A 2 28.87 -27.77 -71.50
C LYS A 2 29.22 -28.40 -70.15
N LYS A 3 30.48 -28.49 -69.73
CA LYS A 3 30.90 -29.16 -68.50
C LYS A 3 30.70 -28.25 -67.31
N TYR A 4 30.88 -26.95 -67.47
CA TYR A 4 30.73 -25.98 -66.34
C TYR A 4 29.27 -25.63 -66.02
N TYR A 5 28.40 -25.78 -66.99
CA TYR A 5 26.96 -25.54 -66.78
C TYR A 5 26.34 -26.50 -65.76
N LYS A 6 26.77 -27.76 -65.75
CA LYS A 6 26.33 -28.75 -64.74
C LYS A 6 26.70 -28.38 -63.33
N TYR A 7 27.90 -27.82 -63.14
CA TYR A 7 28.34 -27.37 -61.80
C TYR A 7 27.65 -26.09 -61.37
N LEU A 8 27.31 -25.21 -62.30
CA LEU A 8 26.59 -23.99 -62.02
C LEU A 8 25.13 -24.28 -61.60
N VAL A 9 24.47 -25.26 -62.27
CA VAL A 9 23.13 -25.73 -61.89
C VAL A 9 23.15 -26.47 -60.55
N LEU A 10 24.20 -27.24 -60.24
CA LEU A 10 24.33 -27.95 -58.97
C LEU A 10 24.59 -26.96 -57.83
N LEU A 11 25.35 -25.89 -58.07
CA LEU A 11 25.61 -24.83 -57.09
C LEU A 11 24.33 -24.00 -56.80
N MET A 12 23.49 -23.79 -57.80
CA MET A 12 22.23 -23.06 -57.66
C MET A 12 21.16 -23.87 -56.89
N LEU A 13 21.22 -25.22 -56.93
CA LEU A 13 20.31 -26.08 -56.19
C LEU A 13 20.66 -26.19 -54.69
N LEU A 14 21.89 -25.87 -54.31
CA LEU A 14 22.33 -25.91 -52.90
C LEU A 14 21.95 -24.67 -52.09
N CYS A 15 21.46 -23.59 -52.73
CA CYS A 15 21.06 -22.36 -52.05
C CYS A 15 19.62 -22.37 -51.52
N PHE A 16 18.83 -23.44 -51.71
CA PHE A 16 17.42 -23.50 -51.26
C PHE A 16 17.20 -24.25 -49.95
N VAL A 17 18.24 -24.63 -49.23
CA VAL A 17 18.09 -25.30 -47.92
C VAL A 17 18.74 -24.46 -46.87
N SER A 18 18.10 -23.37 -46.43
CA SER A 18 18.22 -22.84 -45.09
C SER A 18 17.28 -21.65 -44.89
N CYS A 19 15.99 -21.91 -44.76
CA CYS A 19 15.11 -21.10 -43.95
C CYS A 19 14.54 -22.01 -42.87
N GLU A 20 15.25 -22.11 -41.75
CA GLU A 20 14.65 -22.53 -40.52
C GLU A 20 13.73 -21.39 -40.07
N GLU A 21 12.44 -21.50 -40.32
CA GLU A 21 11.42 -20.69 -39.67
C GLU A 21 11.54 -20.96 -38.18
N LYS A 22 12.15 -20.02 -37.47
CA LYS A 22 11.98 -19.95 -36.00
C LYS A 22 10.51 -19.77 -35.73
N THR A 23 9.83 -20.86 -35.42
CA THR A 23 8.47 -20.81 -34.89
C THR A 23 8.45 -19.77 -33.77
N PRO A 24 7.58 -18.75 -33.82
CA PRO A 24 7.47 -17.79 -32.71
C PRO A 24 7.15 -18.62 -31.47
N LYS A 25 7.98 -18.44 -30.42
CA LYS A 25 7.68 -19.01 -29.10
C LYS A 25 6.25 -18.59 -28.77
N GLN A 26 5.36 -19.56 -28.78
CA GLN A 26 3.98 -19.39 -28.35
C GLN A 26 4.04 -18.83 -26.93
N THR A 27 3.78 -17.54 -26.79
CA THR A 27 3.58 -16.93 -25.49
C THR A 27 2.39 -17.66 -24.91
N GLN A 28 2.66 -18.62 -24.02
CA GLN A 28 1.60 -19.33 -23.29
C GLN A 28 0.82 -18.25 -22.55
N SER A 29 -0.35 -17.93 -23.06
CA SER A 29 -1.30 -17.08 -22.36
C SER A 29 -1.70 -17.83 -21.09
N ILE A 30 -1.25 -17.34 -19.95
CA ILE A 30 -1.65 -17.88 -18.63
C ILE A 30 -3.18 -17.85 -18.60
N PRO A 31 -3.87 -18.97 -18.35
CA PRO A 31 -5.32 -18.97 -18.28
C PRO A 31 -5.79 -17.96 -17.27
N LYS A 32 -6.78 -17.13 -17.61
CA LYS A 32 -7.31 -16.07 -16.72
C LYS A 32 -7.68 -16.59 -15.32
N ARG A 33 -8.04 -17.86 -15.23
CA ARG A 33 -8.41 -18.52 -13.96
C ARG A 33 -7.20 -18.71 -13.06
N ASP A 34 -6.05 -19.10 -13.63
CA ASP A 34 -4.81 -19.31 -12.85
C ASP A 34 -4.20 -17.98 -12.41
N MET A 35 -4.34 -16.95 -13.23
CA MET A 35 -3.89 -15.60 -12.89
C MET A 35 -4.68 -15.03 -11.72
N LYS A 36 -6.02 -15.18 -11.70
CA LYS A 36 -6.87 -14.72 -10.61
C LYS A 36 -6.52 -15.41 -9.28
N SER A 37 -6.39 -16.73 -9.29
CA SER A 37 -6.05 -17.51 -8.09
C SER A 37 -4.65 -17.17 -7.56
N SER A 38 -3.69 -16.88 -8.47
CA SER A 38 -2.34 -16.44 -8.09
C SER A 38 -2.36 -15.06 -7.45
N MET A 39 -3.14 -14.12 -7.99
CA MET A 39 -3.30 -12.78 -7.43
C MET A 39 -4.00 -12.82 -6.06
N GLU A 40 -5.05 -13.64 -5.90
CA GLU A 40 -5.72 -13.82 -4.61
C GLU A 40 -4.78 -14.41 -3.55
N THR A 41 -3.91 -15.33 -3.95
CA THR A 41 -2.93 -15.94 -3.05
C THR A 41 -1.85 -14.94 -2.65
N ALA A 42 -1.33 -14.16 -3.60
CA ALA A 42 -0.36 -13.10 -3.33
C ALA A 42 -0.94 -12.01 -2.41
N ASN A 43 -2.18 -11.57 -2.67
CA ASN A 43 -2.86 -10.58 -1.83
C ASN A 43 -3.05 -11.09 -0.40
N ARG A 44 -3.45 -12.35 -0.24
CA ARG A 44 -3.61 -12.95 1.09
C ARG A 44 -2.29 -13.05 1.85
N TYR A 45 -1.20 -13.34 1.14
CA TYR A 45 0.14 -13.36 1.73
C TYR A 45 0.52 -11.96 2.26
N LEU A 46 0.39 -10.91 1.44
CA LEU A 46 0.69 -9.53 1.83
C LEU A 46 -0.15 -9.06 3.03
N VAL A 47 -1.44 -9.37 3.03
CA VAL A 47 -2.32 -9.02 4.17
C VAL A 47 -1.90 -9.74 5.45
N ASN A 48 -1.52 -11.01 5.36
CA ASN A 48 -1.07 -11.77 6.54
C ASN A 48 0.28 -11.24 7.06
N GLU A 49 1.21 -10.90 6.19
CA GLU A 49 2.50 -10.32 6.54
C GLU A 49 2.32 -8.95 7.23
N GLU A 50 1.47 -8.08 6.68
CA GLU A 50 1.11 -6.80 7.32
C GLU A 50 0.49 -7.00 8.71
N GLU A 51 -0.44 -7.94 8.86
CA GLU A 51 -1.06 -8.27 10.16
C GLU A 51 -0.02 -8.75 11.19
N GLU A 52 0.96 -9.56 10.77
CA GLU A 52 2.05 -10.03 11.61
C GLU A 52 2.96 -8.88 12.04
N ASP A 53 3.33 -8.00 11.13
CA ASP A 53 4.15 -6.82 11.40
C ASP A 53 3.47 -5.87 12.39
N ILE A 54 2.18 -5.60 12.19
CA ILE A 54 1.38 -4.80 13.12
C ILE A 54 1.32 -5.47 14.51
N GLY A 55 1.07 -6.79 14.57
CA GLY A 55 1.06 -7.55 15.81
C GLY A 55 2.40 -7.48 16.56
N ASN A 56 3.49 -7.63 15.82
CA ASN A 56 4.85 -7.52 16.34
C ASN A 56 5.15 -6.10 16.85
N TYR A 57 4.71 -5.06 16.14
CA TYR A 57 4.84 -3.66 16.58
C TYR A 57 4.12 -3.42 17.89
N ILE A 58 2.83 -3.80 17.97
CA ILE A 58 2.00 -3.67 19.19
C ILE A 58 2.67 -4.34 20.38
N LYS A 59 3.14 -5.58 20.20
CA LYS A 59 3.80 -6.36 21.26
C LYS A 59 5.12 -5.71 21.72
N ARG A 60 5.95 -5.26 20.79
CA ARG A 60 7.24 -4.61 21.13
C ARG A 60 7.08 -3.31 21.91
N HIS A 61 6.01 -2.56 21.61
CA HIS A 61 5.74 -1.27 22.25
C HIS A 61 4.80 -1.37 23.45
N GLY A 62 4.32 -2.58 23.79
CA GLY A 62 3.43 -2.80 24.93
C GLY A 62 2.10 -2.04 24.81
N LEU A 63 1.56 -1.92 23.58
CA LEU A 63 0.34 -1.19 23.32
C LEU A 63 -0.89 -2.06 23.56
N ASP A 64 -1.97 -1.45 24.08
CA ASP A 64 -3.28 -2.09 24.25
C ASP A 64 -4.28 -1.43 23.29
N MET A 65 -4.30 -1.92 22.05
CA MET A 65 -5.03 -1.31 20.94
C MET A 65 -6.35 -2.00 20.64
N ILE A 66 -7.37 -1.22 20.37
CA ILE A 66 -8.67 -1.68 19.87
C ILE A 66 -8.55 -1.82 18.35
N LYS A 67 -8.90 -3.01 17.81
CA LYS A 67 -8.99 -3.27 16.37
C LYS A 67 -10.44 -3.08 15.91
N THR A 68 -10.65 -2.23 14.89
CA THR A 68 -11.96 -2.05 14.25
C THR A 68 -12.24 -3.13 13.20
N GLY A 69 -13.47 -3.17 12.70
CA GLY A 69 -13.87 -4.11 11.64
C GLY A 69 -13.16 -3.88 10.30
N THR A 70 -12.66 -2.68 10.03
CA THR A 70 -11.89 -2.31 8.84
C THR A 70 -10.41 -2.68 8.94
N GLY A 71 -9.92 -2.94 10.16
CA GLY A 71 -8.51 -3.25 10.42
C GLY A 71 -7.71 -2.08 11.02
N LEU A 72 -8.29 -0.88 11.15
CA LEU A 72 -7.70 0.21 11.92
C LEU A 72 -7.44 -0.26 13.37
N ARG A 73 -6.34 0.19 13.96
CA ARG A 73 -6.09 0.02 15.38
C ARG A 73 -5.87 1.37 16.01
N TYR A 74 -6.46 1.56 17.20
CA TYR A 74 -6.31 2.80 17.93
C TYR A 74 -6.21 2.55 19.44
N GLN A 75 -5.53 3.45 20.12
CA GLN A 75 -5.45 3.51 21.56
C GLN A 75 -5.47 4.97 22.02
N ILE A 76 -6.39 5.32 22.91
CA ILE A 76 -6.38 6.63 23.55
C ILE A 76 -5.33 6.58 24.66
N LEU A 77 -4.26 7.37 24.51
CA LEU A 77 -3.16 7.46 25.47
C LEU A 77 -3.50 8.42 26.59
N LYS A 78 -4.24 9.49 26.28
CA LYS A 78 -4.74 10.46 27.23
C LYS A 78 -6.08 10.98 26.76
N GLN A 79 -7.09 10.88 27.61
CA GLN A 79 -8.42 11.38 27.33
C GLN A 79 -8.46 12.91 27.40
N GLY A 80 -9.14 13.52 26.43
CA GLY A 80 -9.40 14.95 26.38
C GLY A 80 -10.71 15.35 27.04
N SER A 81 -11.56 16.07 26.31
CA SER A 81 -12.89 16.46 26.75
C SER A 81 -13.92 15.37 26.52
N ASP A 82 -15.16 15.56 26.98
CA ASP A 82 -16.27 14.63 26.73
C ASP A 82 -16.93 14.89 25.34
N GLN A 83 -16.41 15.83 24.55
CA GLN A 83 -17.00 16.19 23.25
C GLN A 83 -16.51 15.24 22.16
N LEU A 84 -17.39 14.32 21.79
CA LEU A 84 -17.16 13.40 20.66
C LEU A 84 -17.08 14.17 19.35
N ILE A 85 -16.20 13.74 18.47
CA ILE A 85 -16.06 14.30 17.12
C ILE A 85 -17.09 13.68 16.21
N GLU A 86 -17.86 14.53 15.52
CA GLU A 86 -18.92 14.10 14.61
C GLU A 86 -18.54 14.35 13.15
N LYS A 87 -19.12 13.57 12.23
CA LYS A 87 -18.98 13.79 10.79
C LYS A 87 -19.47 15.18 10.41
N GLY A 88 -18.72 15.85 9.54
CA GLY A 88 -18.98 17.21 9.09
C GLY A 88 -18.32 18.29 9.96
N GLN A 89 -17.74 17.96 11.08
CA GLN A 89 -16.97 18.89 11.89
C GLN A 89 -15.56 19.07 11.33
N THR A 90 -15.01 20.28 11.43
CA THR A 90 -13.61 20.55 11.17
C THR A 90 -12.79 20.20 12.40
N VAL A 91 -11.71 19.46 12.21
CA VAL A 91 -10.73 19.11 13.22
C VAL A 91 -9.35 19.61 12.80
N ALA A 92 -8.51 19.93 13.79
CA ALA A 92 -7.11 20.22 13.62
C ALA A 92 -6.31 19.29 14.52
N LEU A 93 -5.24 18.70 13.98
CA LEU A 93 -4.39 17.73 14.68
C LEU A 93 -2.96 18.25 14.77
N GLU A 94 -2.37 18.14 15.96
CA GLU A 94 -0.93 17.94 16.09
C GLU A 94 -0.65 16.46 15.84
N TYR A 95 0.41 16.14 15.09
CA TYR A 95 0.69 14.74 14.75
C TYR A 95 2.18 14.45 14.52
N GLU A 96 2.54 13.20 14.76
CA GLU A 96 3.72 12.54 14.23
C GLU A 96 3.27 11.32 13.44
N LEU A 97 3.75 11.19 12.21
CA LEU A 97 3.53 10.06 11.33
C LEU A 97 4.84 9.31 11.13
N GLN A 98 4.83 8.03 11.45
CA GLN A 98 5.98 7.14 11.34
C GLN A 98 5.63 5.93 10.47
N SER A 99 6.66 5.32 9.87
CA SER A 99 6.57 3.98 9.30
C SER A 99 6.39 2.93 10.42
N ILE A 100 5.97 1.71 10.07
CA ILE A 100 5.92 0.58 11.03
C ILE A 100 7.33 0.21 11.57
N ALA A 101 8.39 0.60 10.85
CA ALA A 101 9.78 0.43 11.30
C ALA A 101 10.21 1.49 12.33
N GLY A 102 9.45 2.59 12.46
CA GLY A 102 9.69 3.67 13.40
C GLY A 102 10.36 4.91 12.79
N ASP A 103 10.56 4.95 11.46
CA ASP A 103 11.10 6.12 10.79
C ASP A 103 10.06 7.23 10.75
N LEU A 104 10.43 8.43 11.19
CA LEU A 104 9.56 9.62 11.08
C LEU A 104 9.43 10.01 9.61
N ILE A 105 8.18 10.14 9.15
CA ILE A 105 7.83 10.55 7.79
C ILE A 105 7.40 12.01 7.77
N TYR A 106 6.35 12.33 8.50
CA TYR A 106 5.80 13.69 8.60
C TYR A 106 5.50 14.06 10.06
N SER A 107 5.49 15.37 10.36
CA SER A 107 5.08 15.86 11.67
C SER A 107 4.49 17.26 11.60
N SER A 108 3.58 17.57 12.52
CA SER A 108 3.04 18.93 12.62
C SER A 108 4.09 19.98 12.97
N GLU A 109 5.23 19.60 13.52
CA GLU A 109 6.34 20.49 13.78
C GLU A 109 7.00 20.98 12.49
N ASN A 110 7.13 20.10 11.49
CA ASN A 110 7.78 20.40 10.20
C ASN A 110 6.79 20.87 9.15
N ASP A 111 5.59 20.27 9.11
CA ASP A 111 4.64 20.37 8.01
C ASP A 111 3.38 21.18 8.38
N GLY A 112 3.29 21.62 9.65
CA GLY A 112 2.13 22.33 10.18
C GLY A 112 0.99 21.39 10.59
N LEU A 113 -0.07 21.96 11.16
CA LEU A 113 -1.23 21.22 11.63
C LEU A 113 -1.98 20.56 10.46
N LYS A 114 -2.43 19.33 10.66
CA LYS A 114 -3.34 18.66 9.72
C LYS A 114 -4.77 19.08 10.04
N THR A 115 -5.41 19.85 9.14
CA THR A 115 -6.78 20.33 9.32
C THR A 115 -7.67 19.81 8.21
N PHE A 116 -8.81 19.20 8.57
CA PHE A 116 -9.76 18.61 7.60
C PHE A 116 -11.17 18.51 8.18
N VAL A 117 -12.14 18.24 7.28
CA VAL A 117 -13.55 18.01 7.65
C VAL A 117 -13.81 16.50 7.71
N VAL A 118 -14.21 16.01 8.89
CA VAL A 118 -14.44 14.58 9.14
C VAL A 118 -15.54 14.03 8.22
N GLY A 119 -15.27 12.89 7.58
CA GLY A 119 -16.20 12.21 6.67
C GLY A 119 -16.26 12.78 5.27
N LYS A 120 -15.31 13.65 4.87
CA LYS A 120 -15.22 14.22 3.52
C LYS A 120 -14.15 13.58 2.63
N GLY A 121 -13.35 12.68 3.17
CA GLY A 121 -12.28 12.01 2.42
C GLY A 121 -11.13 12.95 2.02
N GLU A 122 -10.87 13.95 2.84
CA GLU A 122 -9.75 14.92 2.65
C GLU A 122 -8.43 14.37 3.16
N VAL A 123 -8.48 13.26 3.92
CA VAL A 123 -7.34 12.56 4.49
C VAL A 123 -7.48 11.05 4.26
N GLU A 124 -6.49 10.27 4.68
CA GLU A 124 -6.51 8.80 4.63
C GLU A 124 -7.77 8.26 5.33
N SER A 125 -8.40 7.26 4.73
CA SER A 125 -9.67 6.72 5.23
C SER A 125 -9.58 6.21 6.68
N GLY A 126 -8.42 5.66 7.06
CA GLY A 126 -8.17 5.21 8.43
C GLY A 126 -8.06 6.37 9.43
N LEU A 127 -7.50 7.51 9.04
CA LEU A 127 -7.45 8.69 9.90
C LEU A 127 -8.84 9.32 10.03
N ASP A 128 -9.60 9.40 8.94
CA ASP A 128 -10.97 9.91 8.93
C ASP A 128 -11.89 9.01 9.80
N GLU A 129 -11.75 7.69 9.70
CA GLU A 129 -12.44 6.71 10.55
C GLU A 129 -12.09 6.92 12.03
N ALA A 130 -10.80 7.08 12.35
CA ALA A 130 -10.32 7.22 13.71
C ALA A 130 -11.00 8.40 14.45
N MET A 131 -11.27 9.49 13.74
CA MET A 131 -11.93 10.66 14.34
C MET A 131 -13.29 10.32 14.94
N THR A 132 -13.99 9.32 14.44
CA THR A 132 -15.32 8.92 14.95
C THR A 132 -15.26 8.19 16.31
N PHE A 133 -14.08 7.82 16.76
CA PHE A 133 -13.84 7.17 18.06
C PHE A 133 -13.16 8.09 19.08
N LEU A 134 -12.79 9.30 18.66
CA LEU A 134 -12.00 10.23 19.46
C LEU A 134 -12.82 11.45 19.88
N HIS A 135 -12.34 12.09 20.94
CA HIS A 135 -12.88 13.33 21.48
C HIS A 135 -11.90 14.48 21.27
N ARG A 136 -12.39 15.70 21.39
CA ARG A 136 -11.49 16.86 21.36
C ARG A 136 -10.54 16.82 22.55
N GLY A 137 -9.29 17.16 22.31
CA GLY A 137 -8.22 17.09 23.32
C GLY A 137 -7.58 15.71 23.50
N ASP A 138 -8.12 14.65 22.88
CA ASP A 138 -7.54 13.30 22.98
C ASP A 138 -6.12 13.28 22.41
N LEU A 139 -5.23 12.58 23.12
CA LEU A 139 -3.96 12.10 22.60
C LEU A 139 -4.12 10.61 22.30
N ALA A 140 -3.92 10.22 21.07
CA ALA A 140 -4.13 8.85 20.59
C ALA A 140 -2.97 8.35 19.74
N LYS A 141 -2.78 7.04 19.75
CA LYS A 141 -1.93 6.33 18.81
C LYS A 141 -2.80 5.49 17.88
N LEU A 142 -2.52 5.59 16.59
CA LEU A 142 -3.22 4.84 15.54
C LEU A 142 -2.22 3.97 14.78
N ILE A 143 -2.66 2.80 14.33
CA ILE A 143 -1.96 2.02 13.31
C ILE A 143 -2.95 1.82 12.17
N ILE A 144 -2.62 2.39 11.03
CA ILE A 144 -3.45 2.41 9.83
C ILE A 144 -2.83 1.45 8.81
N PRO A 145 -3.49 0.31 8.51
CA PRO A 145 -3.04 -0.60 7.47
C PRO A 145 -3.01 0.08 6.10
N ASN A 146 -2.19 -0.43 5.20
CA ASN A 146 -1.97 0.19 3.89
C ASN A 146 -3.27 0.48 3.11
N HIS A 147 -4.26 -0.42 3.16
CA HIS A 147 -5.54 -0.27 2.44
C HIS A 147 -6.45 0.83 3.01
N LEU A 148 -6.19 1.31 4.23
CA LEU A 148 -6.84 2.47 4.85
C LEU A 148 -5.97 3.73 4.82
N ALA A 149 -4.76 3.61 4.28
CA ALA A 149 -3.77 4.68 4.10
C ALA A 149 -3.63 5.03 2.61
N TYR A 150 -2.41 5.00 2.08
CA TYR A 150 -2.09 5.36 0.69
C TYR A 150 -2.04 4.16 -0.26
N GLY A 151 -2.26 2.93 0.25
CA GLY A 151 -2.42 1.72 -0.56
C GLY A 151 -1.18 1.34 -1.36
N LEU A 152 -1.42 0.99 -2.64
CA LEU A 152 -0.42 0.42 -3.53
C LEU A 152 0.59 1.44 -4.09
N HIS A 153 0.33 2.74 -3.96
CA HIS A 153 1.11 3.78 -4.63
C HIS A 153 1.93 4.66 -3.66
N GLY A 154 1.63 4.60 -2.35
CA GLY A 154 2.16 5.59 -1.42
C GLY A 154 1.59 6.99 -1.70
N ASP A 155 2.29 8.04 -1.25
CA ASP A 155 1.92 9.44 -1.49
C ASP A 155 2.75 10.12 -2.60
N GLU A 156 3.55 9.34 -3.32
CA GLU A 156 4.49 9.79 -4.36
C GLU A 156 5.62 10.71 -3.83
N ASP A 157 5.81 10.78 -2.51
CA ASP A 157 6.87 11.57 -1.86
C ASP A 157 7.62 10.74 -0.80
N GLN A 158 7.18 10.72 0.45
CA GLN A 158 7.89 10.06 1.54
C GLN A 158 7.25 8.75 2.00
N ILE A 159 5.95 8.55 1.72
CA ILE A 159 5.24 7.31 2.09
C ILE A 159 5.38 6.28 0.97
N PRO A 160 6.08 5.15 1.20
CA PRO A 160 6.25 4.13 0.19
C PRO A 160 4.95 3.34 -0.09
N GLU A 161 4.99 2.57 -1.18
CA GLU A 161 3.94 1.60 -1.51
C GLU A 161 3.72 0.61 -0.36
N TYR A 162 2.47 0.20 -0.15
CA TYR A 162 2.07 -0.76 0.88
C TYR A 162 2.43 -0.36 2.32
N ALA A 163 2.71 0.90 2.59
CA ALA A 163 3.11 1.34 3.92
C ALA A 163 1.97 1.25 4.93
N THR A 164 2.22 0.55 6.02
CA THR A 164 1.44 0.67 7.26
C THR A 164 1.91 1.90 8.00
N LEU A 165 0.99 2.76 8.38
CA LEU A 165 1.27 4.04 9.02
C LEU A 165 1.01 3.98 10.53
N VAL A 166 1.91 4.58 11.29
CA VAL A 166 1.77 4.75 12.75
C VAL A 166 1.67 6.24 13.05
N TYR A 167 0.49 6.66 13.47
CA TYR A 167 0.25 8.03 13.92
C TYR A 167 0.30 8.12 15.46
N THR A 168 0.91 9.17 15.94
CA THR A 168 0.63 9.72 17.27
C THR A 168 -0.03 11.07 17.03
N ILE A 169 -1.27 11.24 17.47
CA ILE A 169 -2.06 12.44 17.21
C ILE A 169 -2.58 13.05 18.49
N LYS A 170 -2.69 14.37 18.48
CA LYS A 170 -3.45 15.12 19.48
C LYS A 170 -4.52 15.95 18.78
N VAL A 171 -5.77 15.68 19.10
CA VAL A 171 -6.88 16.46 18.58
C VAL A 171 -6.91 17.79 19.30
N LEU A 172 -6.91 18.89 18.54
CA LEU A 172 -7.02 20.23 19.14
C LEU A 172 -8.48 20.56 19.50
N GLU A 173 -8.65 21.45 20.47
CA GLU A 173 -9.97 21.90 20.92
C GLU A 173 -10.69 22.81 19.93
#